data_8733a98c0cb330307cb5bd2d58bf4b79
#
_entry.id   8733a98c0cb330307cb5bd2d58bf4b79
#
_cell.length_a   1.000
_cell.length_b   1.000
_cell.length_c   1.000
_cell.angle_alpha   90.00
_cell.angle_beta   90.00
_cell.angle_gamma   90.00
#
_symmetry.space_group_name_H-M   'P 1'
#
loop_
_entity.id
_entity.type
_entity.pdbx_description
1 polymer ?
#
loop_
_entity_poly.entity_id
_entity_poly.type
_entity_poly.pdbx_seq_one_letter_code
_entity_poly.pdbx_strand_id
1 'polypeptide(L)'
;MNYNKNYYISSMENWKDIKGYEGHYQVSDLGRIKSIKFNKERIIHIQKSTNGYLKVELCKNGKTKTRTVHSLVAQEFLNHERDIYNVVDHINNVKTDNKLSNLQIISQRENSTKDKNNKYSDYVGVTFHKKDKRWQSSIVIDGSQTYLGYFKSKERASIAYQFALTQLDKLKEYNLTK
;
A
#
# COMPACT_ATOMS: atom_id res chain seq x y z
N MET A 1 -16.50 13.29 46.34
CA MET A 1 -15.50 13.81 45.38
C MET A 1 -14.98 12.64 44.55
N ASN A 2 -15.53 12.46 43.36
CA ASN A 2 -15.13 11.38 42.48
C ASN A 2 -14.07 11.93 41.52
N TYR A 3 -12.82 11.49 41.69
CA TYR A 3 -11.76 11.74 40.75
C TYR A 3 -11.88 10.71 39.60
N ASN A 4 -12.44 11.13 38.48
CA ASN A 4 -12.32 10.42 37.21
C ASN A 4 -10.86 10.51 36.74
N LYS A 5 -10.05 9.50 37.05
CA LYS A 5 -8.77 9.28 36.40
C LYS A 5 -9.05 8.76 35.00
N ASN A 6 -9.13 9.67 34.03
CA ASN A 6 -8.95 9.31 32.61
C ASN A 6 -7.54 8.73 32.45
N TYR A 7 -7.44 7.42 32.45
CA TYR A 7 -6.24 6.75 31.97
C TYR A 7 -6.17 7.00 30.46
N TYR A 8 -5.42 8.04 30.08
CA TYR A 8 -4.86 8.10 28.74
C TYR A 8 -3.93 6.89 28.62
N ILE A 9 -4.37 5.82 27.98
CA ILE A 9 -3.48 4.80 27.45
C ILE A 9 -2.76 5.50 26.30
N SER A 10 -1.68 6.19 26.62
CA SER A 10 -0.67 6.54 25.62
C SER A 10 -0.18 5.20 25.08
N SER A 11 -0.64 4.83 23.87
CA SER A 11 -0.09 3.67 23.17
C SER A 11 1.41 3.93 23.03
N MET A 12 2.20 3.15 23.79
CA MET A 12 3.65 3.28 23.73
C MET A 12 4.06 3.00 22.30
N GLU A 13 4.85 3.90 21.71
CA GLU A 13 5.40 3.72 20.37
C GLU A 13 6.32 2.49 20.34
N ASN A 14 6.05 1.60 19.41
CA ASN A 14 6.78 0.36 19.26
C ASN A 14 7.92 0.54 18.26
N TRP A 15 9.11 0.08 18.63
CA TRP A 15 10.31 0.16 17.82
C TRP A 15 10.81 -1.23 17.44
N LYS A 16 11.22 -1.41 16.19
CA LYS A 16 11.85 -2.63 15.70
C LYS A 16 13.16 -2.31 14.99
N ASP A 17 14.14 -3.17 15.11
CA ASP A 17 15.39 -3.08 14.36
C ASP A 17 15.09 -3.17 12.87
N ILE A 18 15.76 -2.34 12.08
CA ILE A 18 15.65 -2.39 10.63
C ILE A 18 16.49 -3.57 10.10
N LYS A 19 15.87 -4.50 9.39
CA LYS A 19 16.50 -5.67 8.77
C LYS A 19 17.74 -5.28 7.97
N GLY A 20 18.86 -5.90 8.30
CA GLY A 20 20.19 -5.61 7.75
C GLY A 20 20.91 -4.43 8.41
N TYR A 21 20.27 -3.73 9.36
CA TYR A 21 20.82 -2.63 10.14
C TYR A 21 20.65 -2.82 11.64
N GLU A 22 20.53 -4.04 12.10
CA GLU A 22 20.40 -4.42 13.51
C GLU A 22 21.52 -3.80 14.33
N GLY A 23 21.19 -3.26 15.51
CA GLY A 23 22.13 -2.55 16.38
C GLY A 23 22.56 -1.15 15.85
N HIS A 24 22.04 -0.70 14.72
CA HIS A 24 22.35 0.60 14.13
C HIS A 24 21.14 1.52 14.02
N TYR A 25 20.00 0.97 13.55
CA TYR A 25 18.80 1.77 13.31
C TYR A 25 17.55 0.98 13.64
N GLN A 26 16.57 1.70 14.15
CA GLN A 26 15.21 1.21 14.41
C GLN A 26 14.17 2.06 13.68
N VAL A 27 13.06 1.43 13.33
CA VAL A 27 11.85 2.07 12.82
C VAL A 27 10.70 1.88 13.80
N SER A 28 9.83 2.87 13.93
CA SER A 28 8.65 2.76 14.77
C SER A 28 7.37 2.54 13.97
N ASP A 29 6.34 2.04 14.66
CA ASP A 29 4.96 1.92 14.17
C ASP A 29 4.30 3.29 13.85
N LEU A 30 4.91 4.40 14.30
CA LEU A 30 4.51 5.76 13.95
C LEU A 30 5.28 6.33 12.75
N GLY A 31 6.18 5.54 12.12
CA GLY A 31 6.97 5.97 10.96
C GLY A 31 8.15 6.87 11.31
N ARG A 32 8.65 6.85 12.54
CA ARG A 32 9.88 7.53 12.94
C ARG A 32 11.08 6.60 12.79
N ILE A 33 12.25 7.16 12.56
CA ILE A 33 13.52 6.41 12.45
C ILE A 33 14.47 6.88 13.56
N LYS A 34 15.08 5.92 14.24
CA LYS A 34 16.03 6.17 15.32
C LYS A 34 17.38 5.50 15.00
N SER A 35 18.48 6.22 15.20
CA SER A 35 19.81 5.61 15.28
C SER A 35 20.09 5.22 16.72
N ILE A 36 20.66 4.02 16.89
CA ILE A 36 21.11 3.48 18.18
C ILE A 36 22.61 3.19 18.18
N LYS A 37 23.34 3.78 17.22
CA LYS A 37 24.79 3.61 17.09
C LYS A 37 25.53 4.16 18.31
N PHE A 38 26.61 3.46 18.68
CA PHE A 38 27.49 3.88 19.77
C PHE A 38 26.78 4.06 21.11
N ASN A 39 25.74 3.26 21.38
CA ASN A 39 24.90 3.34 22.58
C ASN A 39 24.26 4.73 22.79
N LYS A 40 24.06 5.47 21.70
CA LYS A 40 23.38 6.79 21.71
C LYS A 40 22.14 6.75 20.84
N GLU A 41 20.99 7.05 21.45
CA GLU A 41 19.74 7.16 20.71
C GLU A 41 19.57 8.55 20.11
N ARG A 42 19.21 8.61 18.83
CA ARG A 42 18.93 9.86 18.14
C ARG A 42 17.86 9.64 17.07
N ILE A 43 16.80 10.43 17.10
CA ILE A 43 15.82 10.47 16.01
C ILE A 43 16.49 11.04 14.76
N ILE A 44 16.36 10.35 13.65
CA ILE A 44 16.95 10.72 12.37
C ILE A 44 16.00 11.66 11.64
N HIS A 45 16.56 12.72 11.06
CA HIS A 45 15.81 13.61 10.18
C HIS A 45 15.35 12.87 8.91
N ILE A 46 14.06 12.97 8.61
CA ILE A 46 13.43 12.35 7.46
C ILE A 46 13.22 13.41 6.40
N GLN A 47 13.64 13.14 5.16
CA GLN A 47 13.53 14.06 4.03
C GLN A 47 12.32 13.68 3.17
N LYS A 48 11.68 14.69 2.57
CA LYS A 48 10.66 14.48 1.54
C LYS A 48 11.33 14.39 0.16
N SER A 49 11.02 13.33 -0.58
CA SER A 49 11.51 13.14 -1.96
C SER A 49 10.62 13.91 -2.96
N THR A 50 11.11 14.09 -4.18
CA THR A 50 10.40 14.80 -5.26
C THR A 50 9.05 14.18 -5.62
N ASN A 51 8.91 12.85 -5.47
CA ASN A 51 7.65 12.13 -5.68
C ASN A 51 6.71 12.15 -4.46
N GLY A 52 7.06 12.91 -3.41
CA GLY A 52 6.23 13.17 -2.24
C GLY A 52 6.39 12.18 -1.07
N TYR A 53 7.11 11.08 -1.22
CA TYR A 53 7.35 10.13 -0.15
C TYR A 53 8.42 10.60 0.82
N LEU A 54 8.32 10.17 2.08
CA LEU A 54 9.38 10.36 3.07
C LEU A 54 10.47 9.31 2.90
N LYS A 55 11.73 9.76 2.95
CA LYS A 55 12.93 8.94 2.79
C LYS A 55 13.96 9.22 3.89
N VAL A 56 14.78 8.22 4.17
CA VAL A 56 15.89 8.28 5.12
C VAL A 56 17.14 7.66 4.49
N GLU A 57 18.30 8.15 4.87
CA GLU A 57 19.59 7.58 4.50
C GLU A 57 20.14 6.74 5.66
N LEU A 58 20.38 5.47 5.39
CA LEU A 58 20.92 4.50 6.34
C LEU A 58 22.35 4.13 5.96
N CYS A 59 23.30 4.40 6.84
CA CYS A 59 24.71 4.11 6.63
C CYS A 59 25.17 2.94 7.51
N LYS A 60 25.79 1.91 6.90
CA LYS A 60 26.42 0.78 7.57
C LYS A 60 27.68 0.38 6.80
N ASN A 61 28.81 0.18 7.49
CA ASN A 61 30.10 -0.22 6.91
C ASN A 61 30.54 0.74 5.78
N GLY A 62 30.44 2.06 6.00
CA GLY A 62 30.82 3.08 5.01
C GLY A 62 29.89 3.22 3.79
N LYS A 63 28.87 2.36 3.67
CA LYS A 63 27.91 2.39 2.56
C LYS A 63 26.59 3.00 3.01
N THR A 64 26.10 3.97 2.25
CA THR A 64 24.80 4.64 2.48
C THR A 64 23.77 4.13 1.48
N LYS A 65 22.57 3.79 1.98
CA LYS A 65 21.41 3.43 1.15
C LYS A 65 20.21 4.30 1.53
N THR A 66 19.56 4.85 0.53
CA THR A 66 18.28 5.57 0.71
C THR A 66 17.13 4.57 0.72
N ARG A 67 16.26 4.68 1.72
CA ARG A 67 15.05 3.87 1.87
C ARG A 67 13.85 4.77 2.12
N THR A 68 12.67 4.39 1.63
CA THR A 68 11.43 5.09 1.98
C THR A 68 10.92 4.64 3.34
N VAL A 69 10.33 5.56 4.11
CA VAL A 69 9.89 5.26 5.48
C VAL A 69 8.77 4.22 5.48
N HIS A 70 7.75 4.37 4.62
CA HIS A 70 6.65 3.40 4.53
C HIS A 70 7.16 1.98 4.23
N SER A 71 8.20 1.82 3.38
CA SER A 71 8.74 0.50 3.08
C SER A 71 9.46 -0.13 4.28
N LEU A 72 10.09 0.68 5.14
CA LEU A 72 10.72 0.21 6.38
C LEU A 72 9.66 -0.22 7.41
N VAL A 73 8.61 0.60 7.58
CA VAL A 73 7.49 0.23 8.47
C VAL A 73 6.82 -1.05 8.00
N ALA A 74 6.50 -1.16 6.71
CA ALA A 74 5.87 -2.35 6.16
C ALA A 74 6.77 -3.60 6.28
N GLN A 75 8.07 -3.46 6.04
CA GLN A 75 9.02 -4.56 6.16
C GLN A 75 9.05 -5.11 7.58
N GLU A 76 9.13 -4.25 8.60
CA GLU A 76 9.33 -4.70 9.97
C GLU A 76 8.03 -5.04 10.70
N PHE A 77 6.90 -4.41 10.37
CA PHE A 77 5.64 -4.60 11.08
C PHE A 77 4.62 -5.44 10.32
N LEU A 78 4.64 -5.43 8.98
CA LEU A 78 3.73 -6.22 8.13
C LEU A 78 4.44 -7.43 7.49
N ASN A 79 5.72 -7.67 7.81
CA ASN A 79 6.56 -8.72 7.23
C ASN A 79 6.57 -8.67 5.68
N HIS A 80 6.46 -7.46 5.11
CA HIS A 80 6.43 -7.27 3.67
C HIS A 80 7.83 -7.13 3.11
N GLU A 81 8.27 -8.10 2.33
CA GLU A 81 9.44 -7.97 1.48
C GLU A 81 9.01 -7.42 0.11
N ARG A 82 9.85 -6.56 -0.46
CA ARG A 82 9.57 -5.96 -1.77
C ARG A 82 9.45 -7.04 -2.83
N ASP A 83 8.29 -7.15 -3.45
CA ASP A 83 8.05 -8.02 -4.59
C ASP A 83 7.48 -7.24 -5.79
N ILE A 84 7.23 -7.93 -6.91
CA ILE A 84 6.69 -7.33 -8.13
C ILE A 84 5.16 -7.34 -8.17
N TYR A 85 4.50 -8.04 -7.25
CA TYR A 85 3.05 -8.23 -7.25
C TYR A 85 2.35 -7.32 -6.25
N ASN A 86 3.00 -7.08 -5.10
CA ASN A 86 2.43 -6.35 -3.98
C ASN A 86 3.20 -5.06 -3.69
N VAL A 87 2.48 -4.04 -3.31
CA VAL A 87 3.02 -2.72 -2.98
C VAL A 87 2.49 -2.25 -1.63
N VAL A 88 3.30 -1.43 -0.96
CA VAL A 88 2.85 -0.70 0.23
C VAL A 88 2.02 0.50 -0.20
N ASP A 89 0.81 0.57 0.29
CA ASP A 89 -0.15 1.63 -0.01
C ASP A 89 -0.53 2.41 1.24
N HIS A 90 -0.78 3.72 1.08
CA HIS A 90 -1.28 4.59 2.12
C HIS A 90 -2.82 4.63 2.06
N ILE A 91 -3.49 4.10 3.10
CA ILE A 91 -4.96 3.98 3.16
C ILE A 91 -5.65 5.33 2.90
N ASN A 92 -5.12 6.40 3.49
CA ASN A 92 -5.66 7.77 3.35
C ASN A 92 -5.08 8.56 2.15
N ASN A 93 -4.26 7.94 1.28
CA ASN A 93 -3.56 8.58 0.15
C ASN A 93 -2.57 9.69 0.53
N VAL A 94 -2.23 9.85 1.83
CA VAL A 94 -1.25 10.83 2.30
C VAL A 94 0.13 10.20 2.39
N LYS A 95 0.97 10.39 1.37
CA LYS A 95 2.32 9.78 1.22
C LYS A 95 3.30 10.08 2.36
N THR A 96 3.00 11.04 3.21
CA THR A 96 3.81 11.42 4.37
C THR A 96 3.32 10.83 5.68
N ASP A 97 2.13 10.24 5.72
CA ASP A 97 1.57 9.59 6.92
C ASP A 97 1.94 8.10 6.94
N ASN A 98 3.14 7.81 7.46
CA ASN A 98 3.72 6.47 7.47
C ASN A 98 3.43 5.68 8.76
N LYS A 99 2.38 6.02 9.50
CA LYS A 99 1.93 5.22 10.63
C LYS A 99 1.50 3.83 10.17
N LEU A 100 1.85 2.80 10.91
CA LEU A 100 1.45 1.42 10.63
C LEU A 100 -0.05 1.28 10.38
N SER A 101 -0.88 1.96 11.19
CA SER A 101 -2.34 1.96 11.04
C SER A 101 -2.86 2.53 9.72
N ASN A 102 -2.02 3.27 8.99
CA ASN A 102 -2.33 3.87 7.70
C ASN A 102 -1.68 3.14 6.52
N LEU A 103 -0.94 2.06 6.77
CA LEU A 103 -0.27 1.29 5.72
C LEU A 103 -0.94 -0.06 5.53
N GLN A 104 -1.06 -0.46 4.27
CA GLN A 104 -1.56 -1.77 3.87
C GLN A 104 -0.73 -2.33 2.72
N ILE A 105 -0.77 -3.66 2.58
CA ILE A 105 -0.18 -4.35 1.43
C ILE A 105 -1.31 -4.71 0.48
N ILE A 106 -1.23 -4.21 -0.74
CA ILE A 106 -2.21 -4.47 -1.79
C ILE A 106 -1.51 -4.90 -3.07
N SER A 107 -2.23 -5.57 -3.95
CA SER A 107 -1.69 -5.88 -5.26
C SER A 107 -1.43 -4.60 -6.07
N GLN A 108 -0.44 -4.64 -6.97
CA GLN A 108 -0.16 -3.53 -7.88
C GLN A 108 -1.39 -3.16 -8.72
N ARG A 109 -2.25 -4.14 -9.00
CA ARG A 109 -3.52 -3.95 -9.71
C ARG A 109 -4.50 -3.10 -8.89
N GLU A 110 -4.74 -3.47 -7.62
CA GLU A 110 -5.61 -2.71 -6.70
C GLU A 110 -5.09 -1.28 -6.52
N ASN A 111 -3.78 -1.13 -6.30
CA ASN A 111 -3.15 0.18 -6.18
C ASN A 111 -3.34 1.04 -7.45
N SER A 112 -3.23 0.45 -8.63
CA SER A 112 -3.43 1.16 -9.91
C SER A 112 -4.87 1.61 -10.13
N THR A 113 -5.83 1.03 -9.44
CA THR A 113 -7.25 1.33 -9.57
C THR A 113 -7.81 2.19 -8.46
N LYS A 114 -7.14 2.23 -7.30
CA LYS A 114 -7.56 2.95 -6.10
C LYS A 114 -7.85 4.44 -6.34
N ASP A 115 -7.00 5.11 -7.13
CA ASP A 115 -7.08 6.56 -7.37
C ASP A 115 -7.63 6.92 -8.75
N LYS A 116 -7.99 5.91 -9.55
CA LYS A 116 -8.72 6.18 -10.78
C LYS A 116 -10.15 6.55 -10.42
N ASN A 117 -10.32 7.80 -9.95
CA ASN A 117 -11.59 8.50 -10.08
C ASN A 117 -11.96 8.49 -11.57
N ASN A 118 -12.52 7.36 -12.00
CA ASN A 118 -13.17 7.28 -13.29
C ASN A 118 -14.30 8.32 -13.20
N LYS A 119 -14.11 9.44 -13.88
CA LYS A 119 -15.02 10.60 -13.90
C LYS A 119 -16.48 10.20 -14.17
N TYR A 120 -16.70 8.93 -14.43
CA TYR A 120 -17.98 8.34 -14.83
C TYR A 120 -18.35 7.04 -14.07
N SER A 121 -17.43 6.40 -13.33
CA SER A 121 -17.73 5.16 -12.58
C SER A 121 -16.86 5.00 -11.35
N ASP A 122 -17.47 4.59 -10.23
CA ASP A 122 -16.79 4.21 -8.98
C ASP A 122 -16.31 2.74 -9.01
N TYR A 123 -16.54 2.04 -10.13
CA TYR A 123 -16.22 0.62 -10.29
C TYR A 123 -15.03 0.40 -11.20
N VAL A 124 -14.14 -0.52 -10.81
CA VAL A 124 -12.97 -0.94 -11.58
C VAL A 124 -13.42 -1.61 -12.89
N GLY A 125 -12.73 -1.28 -13.99
CA GLY A 125 -13.01 -1.87 -15.30
C GLY A 125 -14.32 -1.43 -15.94
N VAL A 126 -15.01 -0.45 -15.34
CA VAL A 126 -16.31 0.05 -15.82
C VAL A 126 -16.16 1.49 -16.31
N THR A 127 -16.57 1.77 -17.55
CA THR A 127 -16.48 3.08 -18.19
C THR A 127 -17.81 3.43 -18.86
N PHE A 128 -18.26 4.69 -18.75
CA PHE A 128 -19.46 5.14 -19.45
C PHE A 128 -19.16 5.50 -20.90
N HIS A 129 -19.79 4.82 -21.85
CA HIS A 129 -19.67 5.08 -23.28
C HIS A 129 -20.72 6.11 -23.70
N LYS A 130 -20.28 7.37 -23.88
CA LYS A 130 -21.17 8.52 -24.11
C LYS A 130 -22.01 8.37 -25.37
N LYS A 131 -21.44 7.82 -26.45
CA LYS A 131 -22.14 7.67 -27.76
C LYS A 131 -23.33 6.73 -27.62
N ASP A 132 -23.14 5.58 -26.97
CA ASP A 132 -24.19 4.56 -26.85
C ASP A 132 -25.01 4.70 -25.56
N LYS A 133 -24.65 5.66 -24.70
CA LYS A 133 -25.30 5.90 -23.39
C LYS A 133 -25.37 4.62 -22.55
N ARG A 134 -24.30 3.81 -22.58
CA ARG A 134 -24.18 2.52 -21.90
C ARG A 134 -22.90 2.43 -21.09
N TRP A 135 -22.87 1.52 -20.14
CA TRP A 135 -21.72 1.20 -19.34
C TRP A 135 -20.94 0.05 -19.95
N GLN A 136 -19.67 0.27 -20.28
CA GLN A 136 -18.76 -0.75 -20.79
C GLN A 136 -18.03 -1.39 -19.62
N SER A 137 -17.93 -2.72 -19.64
CA SER A 137 -17.02 -3.48 -18.75
C SER A 137 -15.90 -4.11 -19.54
N SER A 138 -14.68 -4.01 -19.03
CA SER A 138 -13.48 -4.64 -19.59
C SER A 138 -12.47 -5.01 -18.53
N ILE A 139 -11.67 -6.05 -18.77
CA ILE A 139 -10.63 -6.55 -17.88
C ILE A 139 -9.33 -6.70 -18.66
N VAL A 140 -8.18 -6.53 -17.98
CA VAL A 140 -6.86 -6.80 -18.58
C VAL A 140 -6.43 -8.21 -18.16
N ILE A 141 -6.13 -9.06 -19.15
CA ILE A 141 -5.63 -10.43 -18.97
C ILE A 141 -4.33 -10.53 -19.77
N ASP A 142 -3.24 -10.89 -19.09
CA ASP A 142 -1.91 -11.06 -19.71
C ASP A 142 -1.49 -9.85 -20.57
N GLY A 143 -1.73 -8.63 -20.04
CA GLY A 143 -1.40 -7.38 -20.71
C GLY A 143 -2.40 -6.95 -21.81
N SER A 144 -3.36 -7.79 -22.18
CA SER A 144 -4.36 -7.52 -23.22
C SER A 144 -5.71 -7.14 -22.62
N GLN A 145 -6.34 -6.09 -23.15
CA GLN A 145 -7.67 -5.67 -22.71
C GLN A 145 -8.74 -6.58 -23.31
N THR A 146 -9.50 -7.27 -22.45
CA THR A 146 -10.62 -8.13 -22.82
C THR A 146 -11.93 -7.39 -22.53
N TYR A 147 -12.76 -7.29 -23.53
CA TYR A 147 -14.07 -6.66 -23.45
C TYR A 147 -15.13 -7.64 -22.92
N LEU A 148 -15.91 -7.19 -21.89
CA LEU A 148 -16.89 -8.03 -21.21
C LEU A 148 -18.35 -7.68 -21.59
N GLY A 149 -18.57 -6.56 -22.23
CA GLY A 149 -19.88 -6.16 -22.74
C GLY A 149 -20.31 -4.73 -22.38
N TYR A 150 -21.48 -4.33 -22.94
CA TYR A 150 -22.20 -3.10 -22.60
C TYR A 150 -23.42 -3.41 -21.73
N PHE A 151 -23.63 -2.56 -20.72
CA PHE A 151 -24.68 -2.73 -19.72
C PHE A 151 -25.49 -1.44 -19.55
N LYS A 152 -26.74 -1.59 -19.11
CA LYS A 152 -27.63 -0.45 -18.87
C LYS A 152 -27.30 0.33 -17.59
N SER A 153 -26.62 -0.30 -16.64
CA SER A 153 -26.19 0.35 -15.39
C SER A 153 -24.74 0.02 -15.04
N LYS A 154 -24.10 0.88 -14.26
CA LYS A 154 -22.73 0.70 -13.79
C LYS A 154 -22.57 -0.52 -12.87
N GLU A 155 -23.60 -0.82 -12.08
CA GLU A 155 -23.65 -1.96 -11.19
C GLU A 155 -23.62 -3.28 -11.97
N ARG A 156 -24.38 -3.41 -13.04
CA ARG A 156 -24.35 -4.60 -13.91
C ARG A 156 -23.02 -4.76 -14.63
N ALA A 157 -22.42 -3.68 -15.06
CA ALA A 157 -21.07 -3.69 -15.65
C ALA A 157 -20.02 -4.13 -14.62
N SER A 158 -20.15 -3.70 -13.37
CA SER A 158 -19.28 -4.12 -12.27
C SER A 158 -19.43 -5.62 -11.95
N ILE A 159 -20.65 -6.14 -11.93
CA ILE A 159 -20.91 -7.57 -11.72
C ILE A 159 -20.20 -8.41 -12.79
N ALA A 160 -20.26 -8.00 -14.05
CA ALA A 160 -19.56 -8.68 -15.14
C ALA A 160 -18.03 -8.68 -14.94
N TYR A 161 -17.47 -7.58 -14.46
CA TYR A 161 -16.06 -7.49 -14.12
C TYR A 161 -15.68 -8.44 -12.98
N GLN A 162 -16.45 -8.43 -11.88
CA GLN A 162 -16.18 -9.29 -10.72
C GLN A 162 -16.31 -10.77 -11.07
N PHE A 163 -17.29 -11.14 -11.90
CA PHE A 163 -17.44 -12.50 -12.39
C PHE A 163 -16.23 -12.94 -13.20
N ALA A 164 -15.78 -12.13 -14.16
CA ALA A 164 -14.58 -12.43 -14.95
C ALA A 164 -13.33 -12.58 -14.07
N LEU A 165 -13.17 -11.73 -13.05
CA LEU A 165 -12.06 -11.80 -12.10
C LEU A 165 -12.07 -13.13 -11.33
N THR A 166 -13.23 -13.54 -10.80
CA THR A 166 -13.39 -14.82 -10.09
C THR A 166 -13.06 -16.02 -10.96
N GLN A 167 -13.42 -16.02 -12.26
CA GLN A 167 -13.07 -17.10 -13.17
C GLN A 167 -11.55 -17.17 -13.42
N LEU A 168 -10.88 -16.01 -13.55
CA LEU A 168 -9.42 -15.96 -13.70
C LEU A 168 -8.68 -16.51 -12.48
N ASP A 169 -9.15 -16.20 -11.29
CA ASP A 169 -8.54 -16.69 -10.05
C ASP A 169 -8.69 -18.21 -9.92
N LYS A 170 -9.86 -18.77 -10.24
CA LYS A 170 -10.08 -20.23 -10.30
C LYS A 170 -9.18 -20.94 -11.32
N LEU A 171 -8.96 -20.33 -12.49
CA LEU A 171 -8.05 -20.88 -13.52
C LEU A 171 -6.60 -20.88 -13.04
N LYS A 172 -6.17 -19.84 -12.31
CA LYS A 172 -4.84 -19.78 -11.72
C LYS A 172 -4.64 -20.86 -10.65
N GLU A 173 -5.60 -21.04 -9.75
CA GLU A 173 -5.58 -22.11 -8.74
C GLU A 173 -5.48 -23.49 -9.39
N TYR A 174 -6.27 -23.75 -10.42
CA TYR A 174 -6.24 -25.02 -11.16
C TYR A 174 -4.88 -25.30 -11.81
N ASN A 175 -4.22 -24.27 -12.35
CA ASN A 175 -2.90 -24.40 -12.98
C ASN A 175 -1.75 -24.55 -11.96
N LEU A 176 -1.92 -24.11 -10.71
CA LEU A 176 -0.95 -24.31 -9.65
C LEU A 176 -1.03 -25.68 -8.98
N THR A 177 -2.11 -26.43 -9.20
CA THR A 177 -2.34 -27.78 -8.63
C THR A 177 -1.98 -28.91 -9.61
N LYS A 178 -1.49 -28.60 -10.79
CA LYS A 178 -0.93 -29.55 -11.77
C LYS A 178 0.59 -29.50 -11.80
#